data_af711dd488e072b5ed47edb7aec07209
#
_entry.id   af711dd488e072b5ed47edb7aec07209
#
_cell.length_a   1.000
_cell.length_b   1.000
_cell.length_c   1.000
_cell.angle_alpha   90.00
_cell.angle_beta   90.00
_cell.angle_gamma   90.00
#
_symmetry.space_group_name_H-M   'P 1'
#
loop_
_entity.id
_entity.type
_entity.pdbx_description
1 polymer ?
#
loop_
_entity_poly.entity_id
_entity_poly.type
_entity_poly.pdbx_seq_one_letter_code
_entity_poly.pdbx_strand_id
1 'polypeptide(L)'
;MSAPDDRSAEGRGGLNRPRQTSRAPGPLSLNTVTVRDRWSLAQCIEGCARHGIPGISPWRDKIAELGLKQSAKQIRDAGLFVSGLCRGGIFPAADAAGRAAAIEDNRRAIEEAHALGATCVVVIGGGLPPGSKDLAGARAMLHDGIAAVLPEARAAGVTLALEPLHPMTCADRSVLSTLAQALDLCEEFGAGTGVALDVYHVWWDPDLPRQVARARGRIAGFHVCDWLVPTTDLVFDRGMMGDGVIDIPAIRAMAEAAGYDGPCEVELLSKRWWSEDPEAVLPLIKQRHATVC
;
A
#
# COMPACT_ATOMS: atom_id res chain seq x y z
N MET A 1 -30.10 -23.93 -58.41
CA MET A 1 -29.91 -24.76 -57.20
C MET A 1 -28.42 -24.84 -56.93
N SER A 2 -27.93 -24.03 -56.09
CA SER A 2 -26.55 -24.07 -55.64
C SER A 2 -26.57 -23.86 -54.13
N ALA A 3 -25.97 -24.77 -53.39
CA ALA A 3 -25.91 -24.81 -51.95
C ALA A 3 -25.02 -23.68 -51.39
N PRO A 4 -25.26 -23.20 -50.17
CA PRO A 4 -24.41 -22.22 -49.53
C PRO A 4 -23.18 -22.87 -48.90
N ASP A 5 -22.06 -22.19 -49.08
CA ASP A 5 -20.72 -22.52 -48.60
C ASP A 5 -20.63 -22.25 -47.06
N ASP A 6 -20.44 -23.31 -46.30
CA ASP A 6 -20.22 -23.33 -44.85
C ASP A 6 -18.73 -23.03 -44.58
N ARG A 7 -18.40 -21.79 -44.21
CA ARG A 7 -17.08 -21.45 -43.66
C ARG A 7 -17.17 -21.24 -42.16
N SER A 8 -16.89 -22.30 -41.45
CA SER A 8 -16.62 -22.41 -40.04
C SER A 8 -15.73 -21.26 -39.50
N ALA A 9 -16.24 -20.60 -38.48
CA ALA A 9 -15.50 -19.67 -37.67
C ALA A 9 -14.47 -20.40 -36.76
N GLU A 10 -13.23 -20.38 -37.15
CA GLU A 10 -12.11 -20.73 -36.27
C GLU A 10 -11.47 -19.46 -35.73
N GLY A 11 -11.18 -19.42 -34.43
CA GLY A 11 -10.20 -18.54 -33.84
C GLY A 11 -10.72 -17.46 -32.88
N ARG A 12 -11.42 -17.85 -31.82
CA ARG A 12 -11.39 -17.01 -30.62
C ARG A 12 -10.15 -17.36 -29.83
N GLY A 13 -9.10 -16.53 -29.95
CA GLY A 13 -7.91 -16.59 -29.13
C GLY A 13 -8.27 -16.57 -27.65
N GLY A 14 -8.09 -17.68 -26.97
CA GLY A 14 -8.22 -17.76 -25.53
C GLY A 14 -7.21 -16.83 -24.90
N LEU A 15 -7.68 -15.85 -24.15
CA LEU A 15 -6.85 -15.06 -23.25
C LEU A 15 -6.14 -16.06 -22.33
N ASN A 16 -4.83 -16.11 -22.46
CA ASN A 16 -3.95 -16.96 -21.67
C ASN A 16 -4.12 -16.52 -20.20
N ARG A 17 -4.97 -17.23 -19.43
CA ARG A 17 -5.11 -16.99 -17.99
C ARG A 17 -3.72 -17.23 -17.39
N PRO A 18 -3.16 -16.26 -16.64
CA PRO A 18 -1.91 -16.47 -15.95
C PRO A 18 -2.02 -17.73 -15.08
N ARG A 19 -0.96 -18.53 -15.08
CA ARG A 19 -0.89 -19.73 -14.22
C ARG A 19 -1.07 -19.27 -12.79
N GLN A 20 -2.05 -19.84 -12.08
CA GLN A 20 -2.17 -19.69 -10.64
C GLN A 20 -0.82 -20.01 -10.02
N THR A 21 -0.31 -19.11 -9.17
CA THR A 21 0.92 -19.35 -8.43
C THR A 21 0.68 -20.56 -7.54
N SER A 22 1.55 -21.57 -7.61
CA SER A 22 1.49 -22.76 -6.76
C SER A 22 1.98 -22.47 -5.32
N ARG A 23 2.46 -21.26 -5.07
CA ARG A 23 3.00 -20.86 -3.77
C ARG A 23 1.90 -20.19 -2.93
N ALA A 24 1.86 -20.53 -1.62
CA ALA A 24 1.01 -19.83 -0.67
C ALA A 24 1.40 -18.33 -0.61
N PRO A 25 0.43 -17.43 -0.39
CA PRO A 25 0.74 -16.01 -0.22
C PRO A 25 1.69 -15.78 0.94
N GLY A 26 2.43 -14.67 0.91
CA GLY A 26 3.27 -14.22 2.01
C GLY A 26 2.47 -14.06 3.32
N PRO A 27 3.12 -13.92 4.48
CA PRO A 27 2.41 -13.82 5.75
C PRO A 27 1.44 -12.63 5.75
N LEU A 28 0.24 -12.87 6.30
CA LEU A 28 -0.81 -11.86 6.40
C LEU A 28 -0.43 -10.76 7.38
N SER A 29 -0.64 -9.50 7.01
CA SER A 29 -0.58 -8.35 7.90
C SER A 29 -1.86 -7.55 7.88
N LEU A 30 -2.33 -7.11 9.06
CA LEU A 30 -3.49 -6.23 9.19
C LEU A 30 -3.04 -4.77 9.23
N ASN A 31 -3.40 -3.98 8.22
CA ASN A 31 -3.33 -2.53 8.32
C ASN A 31 -4.49 -2.04 9.23
N THR A 32 -4.15 -1.30 10.29
CA THR A 32 -5.13 -0.91 11.32
C THR A 32 -6.22 0.02 10.81
N VAL A 33 -6.03 0.65 9.64
CA VAL A 33 -7.09 1.43 8.98
C VAL A 33 -8.29 0.56 8.60
N THR A 34 -8.11 -0.72 8.40
CA THR A 34 -9.17 -1.67 8.01
C THR A 34 -10.30 -1.75 9.04
N VAL A 35 -9.99 -1.53 10.31
CA VAL A 35 -10.94 -1.59 11.43
C VAL A 35 -10.93 -0.31 12.30
N ARG A 36 -10.46 0.80 11.73
CA ARG A 36 -10.11 2.04 12.44
C ARG A 36 -11.20 2.63 13.34
N ASP A 37 -12.46 2.55 12.91
CA ASP A 37 -13.58 3.19 13.61
C ASP A 37 -14.13 2.33 14.77
N ARG A 38 -13.67 1.09 14.87
CA ARG A 38 -14.18 0.11 15.84
C ARG A 38 -13.14 -0.25 16.90
N TRP A 39 -11.87 -0.35 16.52
CA TRP A 39 -10.79 -0.81 17.40
C TRP A 39 -9.70 0.24 17.61
N SER A 40 -9.24 0.36 18.85
CA SER A 40 -7.98 0.99 19.20
C SER A 40 -6.79 0.14 18.74
N LEU A 41 -5.57 0.68 18.78
CA LEU A 41 -4.37 -0.11 18.46
C LEU A 41 -4.21 -1.32 19.38
N ALA A 42 -4.48 -1.17 20.69
CA ALA A 42 -4.41 -2.30 21.62
C ALA A 42 -5.38 -3.43 21.23
N GLN A 43 -6.61 -3.09 20.86
CA GLN A 43 -7.60 -4.06 20.39
C GLN A 43 -7.20 -4.70 19.05
N CYS A 44 -6.56 -3.95 18.13
CA CYS A 44 -6.01 -4.51 16.89
C CYS A 44 -4.91 -5.55 17.18
N ILE A 45 -4.00 -5.25 18.12
CA ILE A 45 -2.92 -6.15 18.53
C ILE A 45 -3.50 -7.44 19.14
N GLU A 46 -4.42 -7.32 20.09
CA GLU A 46 -5.10 -8.46 20.72
C GLU A 46 -5.90 -9.28 19.70
N GLY A 47 -6.61 -8.61 18.79
CA GLY A 47 -7.36 -9.24 17.71
C GLY A 47 -6.47 -10.03 16.76
N CYS A 48 -5.36 -9.44 16.31
CA CYS A 48 -4.38 -10.15 15.47
C CYS A 48 -3.86 -11.42 16.17
N ALA A 49 -3.45 -11.32 17.44
CA ALA A 49 -2.98 -12.47 18.22
C ALA A 49 -4.06 -13.55 18.35
N ARG A 50 -5.27 -13.16 18.72
CA ARG A 50 -6.41 -14.07 18.91
C ARG A 50 -6.82 -14.79 17.63
N HIS A 51 -6.79 -14.09 16.50
CA HIS A 51 -7.14 -14.67 15.20
C HIS A 51 -5.94 -15.29 14.48
N GLY A 52 -4.72 -15.26 15.05
CA GLY A 52 -3.52 -15.82 14.42
C GLY A 52 -3.14 -15.09 13.13
N ILE A 53 -3.24 -13.77 13.12
CA ILE A 53 -2.71 -12.88 12.09
C ILE A 53 -1.33 -12.45 12.56
N PRO A 54 -0.24 -12.83 11.88
CA PRO A 54 1.12 -12.67 12.40
C PRO A 54 1.69 -11.26 12.26
N GLY A 55 1.08 -10.41 11.42
CA GLY A 55 1.59 -9.06 11.12
C GLY A 55 0.58 -7.96 11.38
N ILE A 56 1.11 -6.77 11.64
CA ILE A 56 0.33 -5.54 11.83
C ILE A 56 1.02 -4.36 11.14
N SER A 57 0.25 -3.46 10.55
CA SER A 57 0.70 -2.16 10.05
C SER A 57 -0.08 -1.05 10.78
N PRO A 58 0.51 -0.46 11.82
CA PRO A 58 -0.19 0.56 12.61
C PRO A 58 -0.22 1.90 11.88
N TRP A 59 -1.32 2.63 12.05
CA TRP A 59 -1.38 4.04 11.68
C TRP A 59 -0.90 4.93 12.82
N ARG A 60 -0.23 6.04 12.48
CA ARG A 60 0.42 6.94 13.44
C ARG A 60 -0.54 7.60 14.42
N ASP A 61 -1.77 7.90 14.01
CA ASP A 61 -2.83 8.40 14.90
C ASP A 61 -3.16 7.38 16.01
N LYS A 62 -3.24 6.10 15.66
CA LYS A 62 -3.47 5.01 16.63
C LYS A 62 -2.28 4.79 17.56
N ILE A 63 -1.07 4.98 17.06
CA ILE A 63 0.15 4.96 17.91
C ILE A 63 0.12 6.13 18.89
N ALA A 64 -0.27 7.33 18.43
CA ALA A 64 -0.35 8.53 19.28
C ALA A 64 -1.36 8.35 20.43
N GLU A 65 -2.48 7.66 20.18
CA GLU A 65 -3.49 7.35 21.21
C GLU A 65 -2.94 6.44 22.32
N LEU A 66 -2.16 5.40 21.97
CA LEU A 66 -1.62 4.42 22.92
C LEU A 66 -0.26 4.83 23.50
N GLY A 67 0.49 5.64 22.76
CA GLY A 67 1.88 5.99 23.02
C GLY A 67 2.90 5.03 22.42
N LEU A 68 3.96 5.57 21.81
CA LEU A 68 4.95 4.81 21.04
C LEU A 68 5.59 3.66 21.82
N LYS A 69 6.06 3.92 23.03
CA LYS A 69 6.70 2.88 23.88
C LYS A 69 5.75 1.74 24.23
N GLN A 70 4.49 2.07 24.53
CA GLN A 70 3.47 1.09 24.86
C GLN A 70 3.08 0.28 23.62
N SER A 71 2.93 0.93 22.47
CA SER A 71 2.65 0.28 21.19
C SER A 71 3.74 -0.74 20.85
N ALA A 72 5.01 -0.31 20.88
CA ALA A 72 6.15 -1.19 20.60
C ALA A 72 6.22 -2.37 21.57
N LYS A 73 5.92 -2.14 22.87
CA LYS A 73 5.90 -3.22 23.86
C LYS A 73 4.78 -4.22 23.57
N GLN A 74 3.55 -3.76 23.37
CA GLN A 74 2.41 -4.65 23.16
C GLN A 74 2.54 -5.47 21.86
N ILE A 75 3.03 -4.86 20.77
CA ILE A 75 3.26 -5.56 19.50
C ILE A 75 4.28 -6.69 19.69
N ARG A 76 5.41 -6.42 20.37
CA ARG A 76 6.44 -7.44 20.68
C ARG A 76 5.91 -8.53 21.60
N ASP A 77 5.20 -8.17 22.67
CA ASP A 77 4.65 -9.14 23.63
C ASP A 77 3.62 -10.07 22.97
N ALA A 78 2.88 -9.56 21.97
CA ALA A 78 1.94 -10.35 21.16
C ALA A 78 2.62 -11.20 20.06
N GLY A 79 3.94 -11.08 19.89
CA GLY A 79 4.70 -11.82 18.86
C GLY A 79 4.40 -11.39 17.44
N LEU A 80 3.89 -10.16 17.22
CA LEU A 80 3.55 -9.65 15.90
C LEU A 80 4.79 -8.98 15.26
N PHE A 81 4.96 -9.19 13.95
CA PHE A 81 5.87 -8.35 13.18
C PHE A 81 5.14 -7.08 12.67
N VAL A 82 5.89 -6.01 12.39
CA VAL A 82 5.36 -4.77 11.80
C VAL A 82 5.74 -4.74 10.33
N SER A 83 4.76 -4.84 9.42
CA SER A 83 4.97 -4.86 7.97
C SER A 83 5.38 -3.48 7.41
N GLY A 84 4.85 -2.42 7.99
CA GLY A 84 5.13 -1.05 7.62
C GLY A 84 4.50 -0.08 8.61
N LEU A 85 4.87 1.19 8.53
CA LEU A 85 4.23 2.27 9.27
C LEU A 85 3.45 3.17 8.31
N CYS A 86 2.16 3.35 8.53
CA CYS A 86 1.34 4.30 7.81
C CYS A 86 1.10 5.57 8.66
N ARG A 87 1.41 6.72 8.14
CA ARG A 87 2.09 7.03 6.89
C ARG A 87 3.01 8.23 7.05
N GLY A 88 4.01 8.31 6.21
CA GLY A 88 4.82 9.50 5.98
C GLY A 88 4.45 10.22 4.67
N GLY A 89 5.31 11.16 4.25
CA GLY A 89 5.14 11.92 3.01
C GLY A 89 4.45 13.27 3.24
N ILE A 90 3.57 13.64 2.29
CA ILE A 90 2.79 14.90 2.29
C ILE A 90 3.72 16.12 2.37
N PHE A 91 4.76 16.12 1.54
CA PHE A 91 5.78 17.17 1.53
C PHE A 91 5.34 18.50 0.87
N PRO A 92 4.46 18.51 -0.17
CA PRO A 92 4.04 19.76 -0.79
C PRO A 92 3.29 20.65 0.21
N ALA A 93 3.75 21.90 0.33
CA ALA A 93 3.15 22.90 1.20
C ALA A 93 3.22 24.28 0.55
N ALA A 94 2.33 25.20 0.96
CA ALA A 94 2.21 26.52 0.37
C ALA A 94 3.44 27.42 0.60
N ASP A 95 4.17 27.19 1.69
CA ASP A 95 5.31 28.01 2.08
C ASP A 95 6.47 27.18 2.66
N ALA A 96 7.57 27.84 2.95
CA ALA A 96 8.78 27.22 3.49
C ALA A 96 8.56 26.64 4.89
N ALA A 97 7.74 27.28 5.73
CA ALA A 97 7.45 26.80 7.07
C ALA A 97 6.66 25.49 7.03
N GLY A 98 5.65 25.38 6.17
CA GLY A 98 4.89 24.16 5.95
C GLY A 98 5.79 23.02 5.43
N ARG A 99 6.71 23.30 4.49
CA ARG A 99 7.68 22.29 4.03
C ARG A 99 8.61 21.81 5.13
N ALA A 100 9.12 22.73 5.94
CA ALA A 100 9.96 22.37 7.09
C ALA A 100 9.19 21.51 8.11
N ALA A 101 7.94 21.86 8.40
CA ALA A 101 7.07 21.07 9.28
C ALA A 101 6.82 19.65 8.72
N ALA A 102 6.60 19.53 7.41
CA ALA A 102 6.44 18.22 6.76
C ALA A 102 7.72 17.36 6.87
N ILE A 103 8.89 17.94 6.66
CA ILE A 103 10.18 17.24 6.83
C ILE A 103 10.32 16.75 8.28
N GLU A 104 10.04 17.61 9.26
CA GLU A 104 10.15 17.24 10.67
C GLU A 104 9.12 16.17 11.07
N ASP A 105 7.91 16.19 10.50
CA ASP A 105 6.93 15.12 10.73
C ASP A 105 7.39 13.78 10.17
N ASN A 106 8.06 13.78 9.01
CA ASN A 106 8.61 12.57 8.43
C ASN A 106 9.82 12.02 9.22
N ARG A 107 10.64 12.86 9.82
CA ARG A 107 11.69 12.43 10.76
C ARG A 107 11.08 11.67 11.94
N ARG A 108 10.01 12.22 12.53
CA ARG A 108 9.26 11.51 13.58
C ARG A 108 8.69 10.18 13.09
N ALA A 109 8.15 10.13 11.87
CA ALA A 109 7.66 8.87 11.30
C ALA A 109 8.76 7.82 11.17
N ILE A 110 9.99 8.21 10.80
CA ILE A 110 11.15 7.33 10.72
C ILE A 110 11.53 6.81 12.12
N GLU A 111 11.57 7.69 13.14
CA GLU A 111 11.82 7.31 14.53
C GLU A 111 10.76 6.35 15.08
N GLU A 112 9.48 6.61 14.80
CA GLU A 112 8.36 5.74 15.17
C GLU A 112 8.49 4.36 14.50
N ALA A 113 8.79 4.31 13.20
CA ALA A 113 9.00 3.06 12.47
C ALA A 113 10.16 2.24 13.04
N HIS A 114 11.29 2.88 13.30
CA HIS A 114 12.45 2.25 13.93
C HIS A 114 12.12 1.67 15.32
N ALA A 115 11.44 2.46 16.17
CA ALA A 115 11.05 2.03 17.51
C ALA A 115 10.07 0.85 17.53
N LEU A 116 9.21 0.75 16.49
CA LEU A 116 8.26 -0.35 16.31
C LEU A 116 8.89 -1.58 15.65
N GLY A 117 10.10 -1.48 15.10
CA GLY A 117 10.71 -2.52 14.30
C GLY A 117 10.08 -2.68 12.91
N ALA A 118 9.43 -1.64 12.39
CA ALA A 118 8.90 -1.63 11.04
C ALA A 118 10.02 -1.58 10.00
N THR A 119 9.89 -2.32 8.91
CA THR A 119 10.88 -2.35 7.83
C THR A 119 10.82 -1.12 6.94
N CYS A 120 9.65 -0.46 6.88
CA CYS A 120 9.45 0.72 6.05
C CYS A 120 8.44 1.70 6.65
N VAL A 121 8.52 2.95 6.17
CA VAL A 121 7.46 3.96 6.25
C VAL A 121 6.84 4.09 4.87
N VAL A 122 5.52 3.93 4.79
CA VAL A 122 4.77 4.18 3.54
C VAL A 122 4.70 5.68 3.31
N VAL A 123 5.25 6.14 2.18
CA VAL A 123 5.39 7.55 1.82
C VAL A 123 4.46 7.89 0.68
N ILE A 124 3.42 8.68 0.95
CA ILE A 124 2.54 9.23 -0.10
C ILE A 124 2.98 10.64 -0.51
N GLY A 125 2.76 10.99 -1.78
CA GLY A 125 3.29 12.24 -2.34
C GLY A 125 2.75 13.52 -1.70
N GLY A 126 1.51 13.49 -1.16
CA GLY A 126 0.76 14.69 -0.85
C GLY A 126 0.13 15.32 -2.11
N GLY A 127 -0.96 16.04 -1.94
CA GLY A 127 -1.66 16.75 -3.03
C GLY A 127 -1.00 18.09 -3.38
N LEU A 128 -1.68 18.86 -4.22
CA LEU A 128 -1.30 20.25 -4.51
C LEU A 128 -1.48 21.12 -3.26
N PRO A 129 -0.58 22.05 -2.99
CA PRO A 129 -0.81 23.05 -1.96
C PRO A 129 -2.11 23.85 -2.22
N PRO A 130 -2.84 24.28 -1.19
CA PRO A 130 -4.07 25.04 -1.35
C PRO A 130 -3.91 26.23 -2.32
N GLY A 131 -4.78 26.29 -3.32
CA GLY A 131 -4.76 27.33 -4.37
C GLY A 131 -3.70 27.16 -5.46
N SER A 132 -2.79 26.20 -5.34
CA SER A 132 -1.78 25.92 -6.35
C SER A 132 -2.36 25.13 -7.54
N LYS A 133 -1.85 25.42 -8.74
CA LYS A 133 -2.06 24.65 -9.97
C LYS A 133 -0.74 24.07 -10.52
N ASP A 134 0.35 24.23 -9.76
CA ASP A 134 1.68 23.84 -10.15
C ASP A 134 1.99 22.40 -9.70
N LEU A 135 1.61 21.46 -10.57
CA LEU A 135 1.88 20.03 -10.34
C LEU A 135 3.38 19.72 -10.40
N ALA A 136 4.13 20.40 -11.26
CA ALA A 136 5.56 20.17 -11.40
C ALA A 136 6.31 20.65 -10.16
N GLY A 137 5.96 21.85 -9.63
CA GLY A 137 6.53 22.34 -8.38
C GLY A 137 6.15 21.47 -7.17
N ALA A 138 4.93 20.94 -7.11
CA ALA A 138 4.54 20.01 -6.05
C ALA A 138 5.34 18.68 -6.10
N ARG A 139 5.64 18.16 -7.29
CA ARG A 139 6.53 17.00 -7.46
C ARG A 139 7.97 17.31 -7.07
N ALA A 140 8.47 18.53 -7.37
CA ALA A 140 9.77 18.96 -6.89
C ALA A 140 9.84 19.04 -5.37
N MET A 141 8.77 19.53 -4.69
CA MET A 141 8.68 19.54 -3.23
C MET A 141 8.68 18.12 -2.63
N LEU A 142 8.03 17.15 -3.28
CA LEU A 142 8.10 15.74 -2.90
C LEU A 142 9.53 15.21 -2.99
N HIS A 143 10.20 15.44 -4.12
CA HIS A 143 11.60 15.05 -4.35
C HIS A 143 12.52 15.61 -3.26
N ASP A 144 12.47 16.94 -3.03
CA ASP A 144 13.29 17.62 -2.04
C ASP A 144 13.01 17.11 -0.61
N GLY A 145 11.73 16.83 -0.31
CA GLY A 145 11.32 16.26 0.98
C GLY A 145 11.90 14.87 1.22
N ILE A 146 11.86 13.99 0.22
CA ILE A 146 12.50 12.66 0.28
C ILE A 146 14.00 12.82 0.48
N ALA A 147 14.67 13.67 -0.31
CA ALA A 147 16.10 13.94 -0.20
C ALA A 147 16.50 14.39 1.21
N ALA A 148 15.67 15.25 1.83
CA ALA A 148 15.94 15.81 3.15
C ALA A 148 15.87 14.80 4.29
N VAL A 149 15.02 13.74 4.19
CA VAL A 149 14.83 12.75 5.27
C VAL A 149 15.51 11.41 5.03
N LEU A 150 15.98 11.17 3.81
CA LEU A 150 16.60 9.90 3.43
C LEU A 150 17.87 9.54 4.23
N PRO A 151 18.76 10.48 4.60
CA PRO A 151 19.92 10.16 5.45
C PRO A 151 19.52 9.57 6.79
N GLU A 152 18.49 10.13 7.45
CA GLU A 152 17.96 9.64 8.72
C GLU A 152 17.29 8.28 8.57
N ALA A 153 16.52 8.06 7.49
CA ALA A 153 15.90 6.77 7.21
C ALA A 153 16.96 5.67 7.03
N ARG A 154 18.03 5.97 6.29
CA ARG A 154 19.18 5.05 6.13
C ARG A 154 19.86 4.73 7.46
N ALA A 155 20.11 5.74 8.28
CA ALA A 155 20.74 5.57 9.59
C ALA A 155 19.88 4.73 10.54
N ALA A 156 18.55 4.87 10.45
CA ALA A 156 17.59 4.11 11.23
C ALA A 156 17.33 2.68 10.66
N GLY A 157 17.84 2.36 9.48
CA GLY A 157 17.54 1.09 8.81
C GLY A 157 16.10 0.97 8.32
N VAL A 158 15.43 2.10 8.09
CA VAL A 158 14.03 2.17 7.64
C VAL A 158 13.97 2.54 6.17
N THR A 159 13.24 1.76 5.38
CA THR A 159 13.03 2.05 3.95
C THR A 159 11.90 3.07 3.77
N LEU A 160 12.12 4.09 2.96
CA LEU A 160 11.04 4.96 2.48
C LEU A 160 10.33 4.26 1.32
N ALA A 161 9.17 3.65 1.62
CA ALA A 161 8.35 2.93 0.64
C ALA A 161 7.43 3.90 -0.09
N LEU A 162 7.84 4.35 -1.28
CA LEU A 162 7.10 5.32 -2.08
C LEU A 162 5.83 4.66 -2.64
N GLU A 163 4.67 5.20 -2.28
CA GLU A 163 3.37 4.68 -2.72
C GLU A 163 2.75 5.62 -3.75
N PRO A 164 2.67 5.19 -5.02
CA PRO A 164 1.90 5.92 -6.00
C PRO A 164 0.40 5.71 -5.73
N LEU A 165 -0.37 6.80 -5.64
CA LEU A 165 -1.82 6.71 -5.53
C LEU A 165 -2.50 6.81 -6.90
N HIS A 166 -3.72 6.28 -7.00
CA HIS A 166 -4.50 6.31 -8.22
C HIS A 166 -4.58 7.74 -8.80
N PRO A 167 -4.35 7.95 -10.10
CA PRO A 167 -4.21 9.28 -10.70
C PRO A 167 -5.44 10.18 -10.56
N MET A 168 -6.63 9.61 -10.33
CA MET A 168 -7.83 10.38 -10.04
C MET A 168 -7.73 11.23 -8.77
N THR A 169 -6.79 10.91 -7.87
CA THR A 169 -6.56 11.63 -6.60
C THR A 169 -5.29 12.49 -6.62
N CYS A 170 -4.73 12.74 -7.80
CA CYS A 170 -3.44 13.40 -7.97
C CYS A 170 -3.42 14.82 -7.41
N ALA A 171 -4.54 15.56 -7.49
CA ALA A 171 -4.59 16.96 -7.03
C ALA A 171 -4.70 17.09 -5.51
N ASP A 172 -5.37 16.17 -4.84
CA ASP A 172 -5.75 16.31 -3.42
C ASP A 172 -5.07 15.32 -2.47
N ARG A 173 -4.51 14.21 -3.00
CA ARG A 173 -3.91 13.18 -2.15
C ARG A 173 -2.45 12.87 -2.46
N SER A 174 -2.08 12.69 -3.74
CA SER A 174 -0.70 12.35 -4.08
C SER A 174 -0.32 12.76 -5.50
N VAL A 175 0.65 13.65 -5.60
CA VAL A 175 1.26 14.05 -6.88
C VAL A 175 2.10 12.93 -7.50
N LEU A 176 2.37 11.86 -6.75
CA LEU A 176 2.98 10.60 -7.18
C LEU A 176 1.85 9.65 -7.60
N SER A 177 1.71 9.36 -8.89
CA SER A 177 0.49 8.75 -9.45
C SER A 177 0.72 7.46 -10.23
N THR A 178 1.97 7.08 -10.50
CA THR A 178 2.30 5.85 -11.23
C THR A 178 3.49 5.13 -10.60
N LEU A 179 3.51 3.80 -10.75
CA LEU A 179 4.65 2.99 -10.28
C LEU A 179 5.95 3.39 -11.00
N ALA A 180 5.86 3.80 -12.27
CA ALA A 180 7.00 4.30 -13.03
C ALA A 180 7.64 5.52 -12.35
N GLN A 181 6.83 6.52 -11.95
CA GLN A 181 7.33 7.71 -11.26
C GLN A 181 7.98 7.37 -9.90
N ALA A 182 7.39 6.44 -9.14
CA ALA A 182 7.98 6.01 -7.88
C ALA A 182 9.34 5.31 -8.09
N LEU A 183 9.44 4.50 -9.14
CA LEU A 183 10.68 3.82 -9.49
C LEU A 183 11.77 4.78 -10.02
N ASP A 184 11.40 5.82 -10.76
CA ASP A 184 12.34 6.87 -11.17
C ASP A 184 13.01 7.52 -9.95
N LEU A 185 12.23 7.86 -8.92
CA LEU A 185 12.76 8.37 -7.65
C LEU A 185 13.61 7.33 -6.90
N CYS A 186 13.17 6.06 -6.87
CA CYS A 186 13.94 5.00 -6.23
C CYS A 186 15.29 4.74 -6.94
N GLU A 187 15.34 4.87 -8.25
CA GLU A 187 16.60 4.74 -9.03
C GLU A 187 17.54 5.91 -8.80
N GLU A 188 16.99 7.12 -8.73
CA GLU A 188 17.77 8.33 -8.45
C GLU A 188 18.34 8.32 -7.03
N PHE A 189 17.52 8.04 -6.02
CA PHE A 189 17.96 8.07 -4.63
C PHE A 189 18.72 6.80 -4.20
N GLY A 190 18.47 5.66 -4.82
CA GLY A 190 19.16 4.41 -4.52
C GLY A 190 18.75 3.77 -3.19
N ALA A 191 19.74 3.27 -2.44
CA ALA A 191 19.48 2.54 -1.18
C ALA A 191 18.70 3.38 -0.17
N GLY A 192 17.81 2.74 0.60
CA GLY A 192 16.92 3.38 1.57
C GLY A 192 15.58 3.83 0.98
N THR A 193 15.38 3.67 -0.33
CA THR A 193 14.09 3.85 -1.00
C THR A 193 13.61 2.54 -1.61
N GLY A 194 12.30 2.38 -1.66
CA GLY A 194 11.59 1.28 -2.31
C GLY A 194 10.18 1.72 -2.66
N VAL A 195 9.36 0.80 -3.15
CA VAL A 195 7.97 1.07 -3.49
C VAL A 195 7.02 0.28 -2.61
N ALA A 196 5.93 0.89 -2.19
CA ALA A 196 4.74 0.19 -1.72
C ALA A 196 3.85 -0.08 -2.92
N LEU A 197 3.66 -1.36 -3.23
CA LEU A 197 2.82 -1.82 -4.32
C LEU A 197 1.41 -2.09 -3.79
N ASP A 198 0.55 -1.06 -3.79
CA ASP A 198 -0.87 -1.22 -3.46
C ASP A 198 -1.66 -1.54 -4.74
N VAL A 199 -2.27 -2.73 -4.77
CA VAL A 199 -3.05 -3.18 -5.92
C VAL A 199 -4.17 -2.20 -6.28
N TYR A 200 -4.78 -1.53 -5.29
CA TYR A 200 -5.85 -0.54 -5.49
C TYR A 200 -5.41 0.65 -6.34
N HIS A 201 -4.15 1.01 -6.27
CA HIS A 201 -3.62 2.19 -6.91
C HIS A 201 -3.00 1.92 -8.28
N VAL A 202 -2.66 0.64 -8.58
CA VAL A 202 -1.88 0.31 -9.78
C VAL A 202 -2.57 -0.64 -10.76
N TRP A 203 -3.67 -1.31 -10.38
CA TRP A 203 -4.31 -2.37 -11.18
C TRP A 203 -4.74 -1.94 -12.59
N TRP A 204 -5.06 -0.67 -12.78
CA TRP A 204 -5.54 -0.07 -14.01
C TRP A 204 -4.44 0.19 -15.04
N ASP A 205 -3.16 0.19 -14.62
CA ASP A 205 -2.03 0.59 -15.47
C ASP A 205 -1.68 -0.53 -16.47
N PRO A 206 -1.85 -0.31 -17.80
CA PRO A 206 -1.48 -1.31 -18.81
C PRO A 206 0.00 -1.65 -18.83
N ASP A 207 0.87 -0.78 -18.27
CA ASP A 207 2.31 -0.97 -18.18
C ASP A 207 2.75 -1.64 -16.85
N LEU A 208 1.80 -2.00 -15.98
CA LEU A 208 2.08 -2.58 -14.68
C LEU A 208 3.05 -3.78 -14.73
N PRO A 209 2.90 -4.76 -15.67
CA PRO A 209 3.81 -5.91 -15.70
C PRO A 209 5.28 -5.49 -15.92
N ARG A 210 5.52 -4.51 -16.78
CA ARG A 210 6.87 -3.99 -17.04
C ARG A 210 7.43 -3.25 -15.84
N GLN A 211 6.61 -2.43 -15.18
CA GLN A 211 7.04 -1.64 -14.04
C GLN A 211 7.28 -2.52 -12.80
N VAL A 212 6.45 -3.55 -12.55
CA VAL A 212 6.72 -4.50 -11.47
C VAL A 212 8.00 -5.31 -11.71
N ALA A 213 8.27 -5.70 -12.95
CA ALA A 213 9.56 -6.34 -13.29
C ALA A 213 10.75 -5.41 -13.04
N ARG A 214 10.61 -4.10 -13.33
CA ARG A 214 11.61 -3.05 -13.04
C ARG A 214 11.81 -2.85 -11.53
N ALA A 215 10.77 -3.06 -10.72
CA ALA A 215 10.80 -2.94 -9.26
C ALA A 215 11.58 -4.07 -8.55
N ARG A 216 12.25 -4.98 -9.30
CA ARG A 216 13.01 -6.10 -8.73
C ARG A 216 13.93 -5.65 -7.61
N GLY A 217 13.73 -6.27 -6.41
CA GLY A 217 14.49 -5.99 -5.20
C GLY A 217 14.21 -4.63 -4.56
N ARG A 218 13.16 -3.92 -5.00
CA ARG A 218 12.74 -2.61 -4.49
C ARG A 218 11.33 -2.57 -3.93
N ILE A 219 10.56 -3.67 -4.01
CA ILE A 219 9.22 -3.74 -3.41
C ILE A 219 9.40 -3.88 -1.90
N ALA A 220 9.00 -2.85 -1.15
CA ALA A 220 9.11 -2.78 0.30
C ALA A 220 7.79 -3.11 1.02
N GLY A 221 6.66 -3.04 0.32
CA GLY A 221 5.33 -3.39 0.82
C GLY A 221 4.44 -3.87 -0.32
N PHE A 222 3.51 -4.80 -0.01
CA PHE A 222 2.48 -5.27 -0.93
C PHE A 222 1.13 -5.20 -0.24
N HIS A 223 0.30 -4.23 -0.67
CA HIS A 223 -1.00 -3.94 -0.06
C HIS A 223 -2.12 -4.45 -0.93
N VAL A 224 -3.14 -5.05 -0.30
CA VAL A 224 -4.25 -5.71 -0.98
C VAL A 224 -5.59 -5.25 -0.43
N CYS A 225 -6.48 -4.98 -1.36
CA CYS A 225 -7.92 -4.81 -1.24
C CYS A 225 -8.51 -4.95 -2.64
N ASP A 226 -9.74 -4.53 -2.87
CA ASP A 226 -10.36 -4.64 -4.18
C ASP A 226 -11.02 -3.34 -4.65
N TRP A 227 -11.18 -3.22 -5.96
CA TRP A 227 -11.84 -2.10 -6.61
C TRP A 227 -13.26 -2.49 -7.00
N LEU A 228 -14.25 -1.85 -6.36
CA LEU A 228 -15.67 -2.16 -6.59
C LEU A 228 -16.21 -1.46 -7.85
N VAL A 229 -17.13 -2.14 -8.52
CA VAL A 229 -17.89 -1.60 -9.66
C VAL A 229 -19.38 -1.80 -9.39
N PRO A 230 -20.19 -0.73 -9.42
CA PRO A 230 -19.80 0.68 -9.63
C PRO A 230 -18.99 1.25 -8.49
N THR A 231 -18.03 2.14 -8.80
CA THR A 231 -17.26 2.88 -7.80
C THR A 231 -18.10 4.05 -7.30
N THR A 232 -18.33 4.13 -5.99
CA THR A 232 -19.14 5.19 -5.36
C THR A 232 -18.29 6.26 -4.69
N ASP A 233 -17.11 5.90 -4.20
CA ASP A 233 -16.15 6.80 -3.55
C ASP A 233 -14.73 6.31 -3.87
N LEU A 234 -13.91 7.15 -4.49
CA LEU A 234 -12.53 6.78 -4.91
C LEU A 234 -11.58 6.49 -3.74
N VAL A 235 -11.95 6.84 -2.53
CA VAL A 235 -11.08 6.75 -1.35
C VAL A 235 -11.63 5.76 -0.33
N PHE A 236 -12.93 5.81 -0.04
CA PHE A 236 -13.56 5.14 1.08
C PHE A 236 -14.58 4.06 0.68
N ASP A 237 -14.40 3.48 -0.51
CA ASP A 237 -15.26 2.42 -1.05
C ASP A 237 -14.42 1.19 -1.49
N ARG A 238 -13.29 0.95 -0.82
CA ARG A 238 -12.49 -0.24 -1.13
C ARG A 238 -13.23 -1.51 -0.76
N GLY A 239 -13.18 -2.50 -1.65
CA GLY A 239 -13.74 -3.85 -1.46
C GLY A 239 -12.79 -4.76 -0.69
N MET A 240 -13.35 -5.80 -0.04
CA MET A 240 -12.58 -6.94 0.44
C MET A 240 -11.99 -7.69 -0.75
N MET A 241 -10.81 -8.29 -0.60
CA MET A 241 -10.16 -9.06 -1.65
C MET A 241 -11.15 -10.07 -2.28
N GLY A 242 -11.33 -10.00 -3.60
CA GLY A 242 -12.24 -10.85 -4.37
C GLY A 242 -13.68 -10.34 -4.49
N ASP A 243 -13.99 -9.16 -3.96
CA ASP A 243 -15.32 -8.53 -4.13
C ASP A 243 -15.39 -7.63 -5.37
N GLY A 244 -14.28 -7.32 -5.99
CA GLY A 244 -14.18 -6.36 -7.10
C GLY A 244 -13.56 -6.94 -8.37
N VAL A 245 -12.81 -6.09 -9.08
CA VAL A 245 -12.31 -6.38 -10.43
C VAL A 245 -10.80 -6.54 -10.53
N ILE A 246 -10.06 -6.42 -9.44
CA ILE A 246 -8.59 -6.52 -9.45
C ILE A 246 -8.17 -8.00 -9.56
N ASP A 247 -7.32 -8.31 -10.53
CA ASP A 247 -6.66 -9.63 -10.58
C ASP A 247 -5.49 -9.67 -9.57
N ILE A 248 -5.84 -9.76 -8.28
CA ILE A 248 -4.88 -9.78 -7.16
C ILE A 248 -3.86 -10.92 -7.32
N PRO A 249 -4.27 -12.16 -7.67
CA PRO A 249 -3.32 -13.26 -7.88
C PRO A 249 -2.28 -12.96 -8.97
N ALA A 250 -2.70 -12.32 -10.07
CA ALA A 250 -1.77 -11.97 -11.14
C ALA A 250 -0.76 -10.91 -10.69
N ILE A 251 -1.20 -9.86 -9.97
CA ILE A 251 -0.30 -8.81 -9.47
C ILE A 251 0.65 -9.39 -8.42
N ARG A 252 0.18 -10.25 -7.52
CA ARG A 252 1.03 -10.97 -6.57
C ARG A 252 2.09 -11.81 -7.27
N ALA A 253 1.70 -12.57 -8.30
CA ALA A 253 2.64 -13.38 -9.07
C ALA A 253 3.74 -12.52 -9.72
N MET A 254 3.41 -11.32 -10.22
CA MET A 254 4.38 -10.36 -10.74
C MET A 254 5.34 -9.89 -9.64
N ALA A 255 4.83 -9.53 -8.45
CA ALA A 255 5.65 -9.10 -7.32
C ALA A 255 6.60 -10.21 -6.85
N GLU A 256 6.12 -11.45 -6.72
CA GLU A 256 6.94 -12.63 -6.39
C GLU A 256 8.02 -12.90 -7.45
N ALA A 257 7.69 -12.80 -8.73
CA ALA A 257 8.66 -12.92 -9.83
C ALA A 257 9.70 -11.80 -9.82
N ALA A 258 9.35 -10.62 -9.29
CA ALA A 258 10.26 -9.52 -9.02
C ALA A 258 11.08 -9.70 -7.73
N GLY A 259 10.94 -10.83 -7.03
CA GLY A 259 11.70 -11.18 -5.83
C GLY A 259 11.08 -10.71 -4.51
N TYR A 260 9.81 -10.29 -4.51
CA TYR A 260 9.12 -9.98 -3.27
C TYR A 260 8.69 -11.27 -2.55
N ASP A 261 9.09 -11.41 -1.30
CA ASP A 261 8.75 -12.53 -0.42
C ASP A 261 8.19 -12.08 0.94
N GLY A 262 7.89 -10.78 1.02
CA GLY A 262 7.38 -10.12 2.22
C GLY A 262 5.89 -10.36 2.49
N PRO A 263 5.34 -9.64 3.48
CA PRO A 263 3.95 -9.75 3.89
C PRO A 263 2.95 -9.31 2.81
N CYS A 264 1.76 -9.93 2.84
CA CYS A 264 0.57 -9.44 2.17
C CYS A 264 -0.25 -8.62 3.18
N GLU A 265 -0.28 -7.31 3.01
CA GLU A 265 -0.93 -6.36 3.93
C GLU A 265 -2.33 -6.01 3.46
N VAL A 266 -3.35 -6.26 4.29
CA VAL A 266 -4.73 -5.92 3.97
C VAL A 266 -5.02 -4.50 4.43
N GLU A 267 -5.34 -3.62 3.46
CA GLU A 267 -5.61 -2.20 3.69
C GLU A 267 -6.97 -1.79 3.12
N LEU A 268 -8.01 -1.77 3.97
CA LEU A 268 -9.37 -1.43 3.59
C LEU A 268 -9.76 -0.03 4.09
N LEU A 269 -9.59 0.99 3.23
CA LEU A 269 -10.24 2.28 3.44
C LEU A 269 -11.68 2.18 2.95
N SER A 270 -12.60 1.77 3.84
CA SER A 270 -13.98 1.44 3.45
C SER A 270 -14.97 1.78 4.54
N LYS A 271 -15.87 2.73 4.26
CA LYS A 271 -16.97 3.09 5.18
C LYS A 271 -17.83 1.89 5.55
N ARG A 272 -18.02 0.97 4.61
CA ARG A 272 -18.74 -0.28 4.85
C ARG A 272 -18.01 -1.13 5.89
N TRP A 273 -16.75 -1.47 5.66
CA TRP A 273 -15.98 -2.35 6.54
C TRP A 273 -15.67 -1.73 7.90
N TRP A 274 -15.58 -0.40 7.97
CA TRP A 274 -15.44 0.32 9.25
C TRP A 274 -16.69 0.24 10.13
N SER A 275 -17.89 -0.02 9.56
CA SER A 275 -19.12 -0.22 10.31
C SER A 275 -19.32 -1.64 10.83
N GLU A 276 -18.61 -2.62 10.25
CA GLU A 276 -18.73 -4.02 10.60
C GLU A 276 -18.02 -4.37 11.92
N ASP A 277 -18.39 -5.51 12.52
CA ASP A 277 -17.72 -6.04 13.70
C ASP A 277 -16.34 -6.62 13.31
N PRO A 278 -15.22 -6.10 13.84
CA PRO A 278 -13.90 -6.63 13.54
C PRO A 278 -13.73 -8.13 13.87
N GLU A 279 -14.46 -8.66 14.86
CA GLU A 279 -14.45 -10.10 15.17
C GLU A 279 -15.00 -10.97 14.01
N ALA A 280 -15.85 -10.41 13.17
CA ALA A 280 -16.31 -11.06 11.93
C ALA A 280 -15.40 -10.73 10.73
N VAL A 281 -14.82 -9.53 10.70
CA VAL A 281 -13.97 -9.06 9.59
C VAL A 281 -12.64 -9.81 9.54
N LEU A 282 -11.97 -10.04 10.67
CA LEU A 282 -10.64 -10.68 10.68
C LEU A 282 -10.67 -12.13 10.17
N PRO A 283 -11.61 -13.01 10.56
CA PRO A 283 -11.75 -14.34 9.96
C PRO A 283 -11.99 -14.30 8.44
N LEU A 284 -12.81 -13.36 7.96
CA LEU A 284 -13.06 -13.17 6.54
C LEU A 284 -11.78 -12.75 5.80
N ILE A 285 -11.00 -11.81 6.35
CA ILE A 285 -9.69 -11.41 5.81
C ILE A 285 -8.78 -12.64 5.65
N LYS A 286 -8.68 -13.49 6.68
CA LYS A 286 -7.87 -14.72 6.63
C LYS A 286 -8.34 -15.67 5.53
N GLN A 287 -9.65 -15.87 5.41
CA GLN A 287 -10.23 -16.70 4.38
C GLN A 287 -9.88 -16.15 2.98
N ARG A 288 -10.09 -14.86 2.76
CA ARG A 288 -9.82 -14.19 1.47
C ARG A 288 -8.33 -14.19 1.14
N HIS A 289 -7.48 -13.93 2.10
CA HIS A 289 -6.03 -14.02 1.93
C HIS A 289 -5.61 -15.41 1.44
N ALA A 290 -6.16 -16.47 2.01
CA ALA A 290 -5.82 -17.84 1.63
C ALA A 290 -6.39 -18.27 0.26
N THR A 291 -7.46 -17.64 -0.23
CA THR A 291 -8.20 -18.10 -1.41
C THR A 291 -8.13 -17.14 -2.60
N VAL A 292 -7.84 -15.88 -2.38
CA VAL A 292 -7.88 -14.82 -3.40
C VAL A 292 -6.50 -14.16 -3.61
N CYS A 293 -5.64 -14.10 -2.58
CA CYS A 293 -4.32 -13.49 -2.72
C CYS A 293 -3.23 -14.42 -3.27
#